data_0cdb76a1e462ea0c85069e8dbcfc01ea
#
_entry.id   0cdb76a1e462ea0c85069e8dbcfc01ea
#
_cell.length_a   1.000
_cell.length_b   1.000
_cell.length_c   1.000
_cell.angle_alpha   90.00
_cell.angle_beta   90.00
_cell.angle_gamma   90.00
#
_symmetry.space_group_name_H-M   'P 1'
#
loop_
_entity.id
_entity.type
_entity.pdbx_description
1 polymer ?
#
loop_
_entity_poly.entity_id
_entity_poly.type
_entity_poly.pdbx_seq_one_letter_code
_entity_poly.pdbx_strand_id
1 'polypeptide(L)'
;MRVAFINPQGNFDRNDSYWTTHPDFGGQLVYVKEIASAMSEMGINCDIITRKIVDDRWPEFSDEFDSYPGRNNLRIVRIPFGPEGFLRKEELWPHLGEFAKRIKEFYHAERTLPNFVTTHYGDGGLTGAMLFKETGIPYSFTAHSLGAQKLDKLLQTGADRLKIEEEFNFSFRIAAERISMKYSAINFVSTSMERFQQYSHRLYRDFSEVGNDSRYSVAPPGVNTDIFTTNSTELDGIIERRFKEAVERFSDLSRLQLPMIVVASRLEQKKNHIGVVRAFVKDRELNSTSNLVIVTRGLHDPYEEYSSLQEPDRAVLGEIIDQILRNEIMDRVIFIDIENQLELAALYRIGSKIRSVFALTSLYEPFGLAPIEAMACGLPAVATSSGGPVETLRENNVEYGILVDPLETEDIARGIKRALFSGSDFWEEMSSRGIDRVTEKYTWRSAAEGYLSQIKEKIKYGYPEPEIPEYLFTGIDVPFIE
;
A
#
# COMPACT_ATOMS: atom_id res chain seq x y z
N MET A 1 15.52 6.97 22.94
CA MET A 1 15.05 7.84 21.83
C MET A 1 13.55 7.68 21.71
N ARG A 2 12.82 8.76 21.47
CA ARG A 2 11.37 8.76 21.23
C ARG A 2 11.10 9.32 19.83
N VAL A 3 10.23 8.65 19.07
CA VAL A 3 9.77 9.07 17.74
C VAL A 3 8.24 9.17 17.76
N ALA A 4 7.70 10.31 17.33
CA ALA A 4 6.27 10.51 17.18
C ALA A 4 5.84 10.34 15.72
N PHE A 5 4.81 9.54 15.48
CA PHE A 5 4.22 9.31 14.16
C PHE A 5 2.92 10.11 14.06
N ILE A 6 2.91 11.19 13.30
CA ILE A 6 1.72 12.04 13.15
C ILE A 6 0.88 11.57 11.97
N ASN A 7 -0.33 11.12 12.26
CA ASN A 7 -1.31 10.68 11.27
C ASN A 7 -2.73 11.04 11.72
N PRO A 8 -3.24 12.26 11.42
CA PRO A 8 -4.57 12.69 11.84
C PRO A 8 -5.70 12.00 11.09
N GLN A 9 -5.47 11.54 9.86
CA GLN A 9 -6.43 10.84 9.02
C GLN A 9 -6.62 9.37 9.45
N GLY A 10 -7.86 8.89 9.49
CA GLY A 10 -8.18 7.55 9.97
C GLY A 10 -8.00 7.44 11.48
N ASN A 11 -7.82 6.24 11.98
CA ASN A 11 -7.47 6.01 13.40
C ASN A 11 -6.80 4.64 13.60
N PHE A 12 -6.31 4.41 14.81
CA PHE A 12 -5.59 3.21 15.22
C PHE A 12 -6.21 2.68 16.51
N ASP A 13 -6.36 1.38 16.60
CA ASP A 13 -6.71 0.64 17.80
C ASP A 13 -6.05 -0.73 17.80
N ARG A 14 -6.14 -1.47 18.89
CA ARG A 14 -5.53 -2.79 19.04
C ARG A 14 -6.01 -3.85 18.04
N ASN A 15 -7.17 -3.64 17.42
CA ASN A 15 -7.81 -4.58 16.51
C ASN A 15 -7.72 -4.17 15.03
N ASP A 16 -7.11 -3.02 14.72
CA ASP A 16 -7.08 -2.43 13.36
C ASP A 16 -8.50 -2.25 12.78
N SER A 17 -9.43 -1.79 13.62
CA SER A 17 -10.84 -1.66 13.27
C SER A 17 -11.05 -0.77 12.04
N TYR A 18 -11.99 -1.16 11.18
CA TYR A 18 -12.40 -0.44 9.96
C TYR A 18 -11.38 -0.39 8.81
N TRP A 19 -10.16 -0.90 8.96
CA TRP A 19 -9.10 -0.75 7.94
C TRP A 19 -9.41 -1.42 6.59
N THR A 20 -10.32 -2.38 6.57
CA THR A 20 -10.76 -3.06 5.34
C THR A 20 -12.12 -2.61 4.84
N THR A 21 -12.87 -1.83 5.63
CA THR A 21 -14.28 -1.51 5.36
C THR A 21 -14.55 -0.03 5.12
N HIS A 22 -13.66 0.88 5.59
CA HIS A 22 -13.88 2.31 5.46
C HIS A 22 -12.83 2.98 4.54
N PRO A 23 -13.24 3.86 3.61
CA PRO A 23 -12.34 4.44 2.60
C PRO A 23 -11.25 5.37 3.15
N ASP A 24 -11.44 5.95 4.34
CA ASP A 24 -10.44 6.81 4.99
C ASP A 24 -9.41 6.00 5.81
N PHE A 25 -9.60 4.68 5.92
CA PHE A 25 -8.70 3.77 6.60
C PHE A 25 -7.95 2.97 5.52
N GLY A 26 -6.80 3.44 5.10
CA GLY A 26 -6.07 2.89 3.95
C GLY A 26 -4.70 2.31 4.29
N GLY A 27 -3.96 1.95 3.26
CA GLY A 27 -2.62 1.35 3.38
C GLY A 27 -1.60 2.20 4.13
N GLN A 28 -1.81 3.54 4.24
CA GLN A 28 -0.97 4.40 5.07
C GLN A 28 -1.02 4.04 6.56
N LEU A 29 -2.19 3.64 7.09
CA LEU A 29 -2.32 3.23 8.49
C LEU A 29 -1.51 1.96 8.77
N VAL A 30 -1.60 0.98 7.85
CA VAL A 30 -0.76 -0.23 7.89
C VAL A 30 0.72 0.16 7.92
N TYR A 31 1.14 1.05 7.01
CA TYR A 31 2.53 1.51 6.94
C TYR A 31 2.99 2.15 8.26
N VAL A 32 2.20 3.08 8.82
CA VAL A 32 2.52 3.76 10.09
C VAL A 32 2.64 2.76 11.24
N LYS A 33 1.66 1.87 11.38
CA LYS A 33 1.64 0.84 12.43
C LYS A 33 2.86 -0.06 12.32
N GLU A 34 3.13 -0.59 11.14
CA GLU A 34 4.18 -1.59 10.95
C GLU A 34 5.58 -1.00 11.16
N ILE A 35 5.85 0.23 10.66
CA ILE A 35 7.11 0.94 10.92
C ILE A 35 7.26 1.24 12.41
N ALA A 36 6.20 1.76 13.06
CA ALA A 36 6.23 2.06 14.49
C ALA A 36 6.43 0.79 15.33
N SER A 37 5.79 -0.32 14.95
CA SER A 37 5.95 -1.63 15.59
C SER A 37 7.38 -2.14 15.44
N ALA A 38 7.94 -2.13 14.24
CA ALA A 38 9.32 -2.57 13.99
C ALA A 38 10.34 -1.70 14.75
N MET A 39 10.15 -0.37 14.78
CA MET A 39 10.99 0.51 15.57
C MET A 39 10.88 0.23 17.09
N SER A 40 9.68 -0.10 17.58
CA SER A 40 9.48 -0.41 18.99
C SER A 40 10.19 -1.70 19.41
N GLU A 41 10.23 -2.71 18.55
CA GLU A 41 11.02 -3.94 18.73
C GLU A 41 12.53 -3.68 18.78
N MET A 42 12.99 -2.60 18.14
CA MET A 42 14.38 -2.16 18.16
C MET A 42 14.70 -1.28 19.39
N GLY A 43 13.78 -1.19 20.36
CA GLY A 43 13.95 -0.44 21.61
C GLY A 43 13.69 1.05 21.50
N ILE A 44 13.03 1.53 20.46
CA ILE A 44 12.62 2.92 20.29
C ILE A 44 11.24 3.11 20.92
N ASN A 45 11.07 4.17 21.72
CA ASN A 45 9.73 4.56 22.18
C ASN A 45 9.00 5.26 21.03
N CYS A 46 7.88 4.68 20.62
CA CYS A 46 7.07 5.17 19.49
C CYS A 46 5.69 5.61 19.99
N ASP A 47 5.28 6.81 19.59
CA ASP A 47 3.94 7.32 19.83
C ASP A 47 3.24 7.49 18.47
N ILE A 48 2.16 6.76 18.21
CA ILE A 48 1.28 7.04 17.06
C ILE A 48 0.29 8.09 17.52
N ILE A 49 0.43 9.29 16.99
CA ILE A 49 -0.40 10.45 17.33
C ILE A 49 -1.52 10.59 16.29
N THR A 50 -2.74 10.46 16.74
CA THR A 50 -3.93 10.52 15.90
C THR A 50 -5.04 11.34 16.57
N ARG A 51 -6.20 11.41 15.94
CA ARG A 51 -7.34 12.17 16.43
C ARG A 51 -8.16 11.38 17.44
N LYS A 52 -8.54 12.00 18.55
CA LYS A 52 -9.59 11.48 19.42
C LYS A 52 -10.97 11.68 18.77
N ILE A 53 -11.76 10.62 18.70
CA ILE A 53 -13.13 10.65 18.15
C ILE A 53 -14.09 10.22 19.26
N VAL A 54 -15.08 11.06 19.54
CA VAL A 54 -16.14 10.78 20.50
C VAL A 54 -17.44 10.70 19.72
N ASP A 55 -17.78 9.49 19.27
CA ASP A 55 -18.95 9.22 18.44
C ASP A 55 -19.41 7.78 18.71
N ASP A 56 -20.69 7.57 18.98
CA ASP A 56 -21.25 6.25 19.30
C ASP A 56 -21.05 5.21 18.19
N ARG A 57 -20.81 5.66 16.95
CA ARG A 57 -20.49 4.80 15.80
C ARG A 57 -19.03 4.34 15.77
N TRP A 58 -18.16 5.00 16.57
CA TRP A 58 -16.71 4.80 16.59
C TRP A 58 -16.20 4.70 18.05
N PRO A 59 -16.78 3.82 18.89
CA PRO A 59 -16.49 3.78 20.33
C PRO A 59 -15.02 3.43 20.62
N GLU A 60 -14.34 2.72 19.71
CA GLU A 60 -12.94 2.30 19.85
C GLU A 60 -11.96 3.48 19.93
N PHE A 61 -12.37 4.66 19.44
CA PHE A 61 -11.49 5.82 19.31
C PHE A 61 -11.74 6.90 20.38
N SER A 62 -12.58 6.61 21.37
CA SER A 62 -12.97 7.55 22.41
C SER A 62 -11.94 7.69 23.55
N ASP A 63 -11.14 6.67 23.81
CA ASP A 63 -10.09 6.71 24.83
C ASP A 63 -8.86 7.49 24.33
N GLU A 64 -8.20 8.23 25.23
CA GLU A 64 -6.99 9.01 24.91
C GLU A 64 -5.80 8.13 24.56
N PHE A 65 -5.69 6.96 25.20
CA PHE A 65 -4.58 6.03 25.00
C PHE A 65 -5.06 4.65 24.59
N ASP A 66 -4.27 4.01 23.74
CA ASP A 66 -4.39 2.58 23.43
C ASP A 66 -2.99 2.00 23.11
N SER A 67 -2.90 0.70 22.92
CA SER A 67 -1.63 0.03 22.63
C SER A 67 -1.85 -1.26 21.88
N TYR A 68 -0.87 -1.68 21.12
CA TYR A 68 -0.86 -2.99 20.50
C TYR A 68 -0.35 -4.07 21.47
N PRO A 69 -1.00 -5.24 21.53
CA PRO A 69 -0.57 -6.32 22.41
C PRO A 69 0.90 -6.72 22.17
N GLY A 70 1.65 -6.87 23.25
CA GLY A 70 3.07 -7.26 23.19
C GLY A 70 4.04 -6.15 22.74
N ARG A 71 3.58 -4.91 22.54
CA ARG A 71 4.40 -3.76 22.10
C ARG A 71 4.56 -2.73 23.22
N ASN A 72 5.41 -3.01 24.19
CA ASN A 72 5.55 -2.16 25.38
C ASN A 72 6.08 -0.74 25.09
N ASN A 73 6.83 -0.56 24.01
CA ASN A 73 7.42 0.73 23.61
C ASN A 73 6.60 1.45 22.53
N LEU A 74 5.41 0.97 22.19
CA LEU A 74 4.52 1.56 21.23
C LEU A 74 3.18 1.87 21.89
N ARG A 75 2.76 3.13 21.82
CA ARG A 75 1.44 3.56 22.27
C ARG A 75 0.72 4.35 21.19
N ILE A 76 -0.58 4.27 21.20
CA ILE A 76 -1.48 5.10 20.41
C ILE A 76 -1.93 6.24 21.33
N VAL A 77 -1.76 7.48 20.87
CA VAL A 77 -2.15 8.68 21.60
C VAL A 77 -3.17 9.44 20.76
N ARG A 78 -4.39 9.55 21.27
CA ARG A 78 -5.47 10.24 20.57
C ARG A 78 -5.65 11.65 21.17
N ILE A 79 -5.37 12.65 20.35
CA ILE A 79 -5.44 14.07 20.73
C ILE A 79 -6.78 14.65 20.26
N PRO A 80 -7.57 15.28 21.16
CA PRO A 80 -8.82 15.94 20.76
C PRO A 80 -8.52 17.22 19.98
N PHE A 81 -9.14 17.39 18.82
CA PHE A 81 -9.12 18.63 18.04
C PHE A 81 -10.30 18.67 17.06
N GLY A 82 -10.77 19.87 16.74
CA GLY A 82 -11.97 20.06 15.95
C GLY A 82 -13.23 19.52 16.62
N PRO A 83 -14.31 19.26 15.86
CA PRO A 83 -15.54 18.62 16.36
C PRO A 83 -15.30 17.24 16.97
N GLU A 84 -16.11 16.80 17.92
CA GLU A 84 -15.93 15.52 18.63
C GLU A 84 -16.16 14.29 17.75
N GLY A 85 -17.15 14.34 16.81
CA GLY A 85 -17.51 13.23 15.94
C GLY A 85 -16.47 12.92 14.86
N PHE A 86 -16.72 11.88 14.07
CA PHE A 86 -15.87 11.51 12.94
C PHE A 86 -15.84 12.63 11.89
N LEU A 87 -14.65 12.92 11.35
CA LEU A 87 -14.43 13.82 10.22
C LEU A 87 -13.81 13.06 9.07
N ARG A 88 -14.29 13.29 7.85
CA ARG A 88 -13.60 12.83 6.64
C ARG A 88 -12.26 13.56 6.50
N LYS A 89 -11.32 12.96 5.80
CA LYS A 89 -9.98 13.53 5.59
C LYS A 89 -10.00 14.93 4.98
N GLU A 90 -10.96 15.21 4.11
CA GLU A 90 -11.14 16.52 3.48
C GLU A 90 -11.62 17.61 4.48
N GLU A 91 -12.18 17.20 5.61
CA GLU A 91 -12.71 18.09 6.65
C GLU A 91 -11.70 18.38 7.78
N LEU A 92 -10.55 17.68 7.80
CA LEU A 92 -9.53 17.86 8.83
C LEU A 92 -8.72 19.16 8.70
N TRP A 93 -8.56 19.66 7.48
CA TRP A 93 -7.63 20.74 7.15
C TRP A 93 -7.74 21.99 8.02
N PRO A 94 -8.93 22.56 8.32
CA PRO A 94 -9.07 23.77 9.14
C PRO A 94 -8.66 23.57 10.60
N HIS A 95 -8.51 22.32 11.06
CA HIS A 95 -8.28 21.97 12.45
C HIS A 95 -6.83 21.56 12.75
N LEU A 96 -5.94 21.49 11.73
CA LEU A 96 -4.57 21.01 11.91
C LEU A 96 -3.71 21.93 12.76
N GLY A 97 -3.97 23.25 12.75
CA GLY A 97 -3.32 24.20 13.64
C GLY A 97 -3.62 23.94 15.12
N GLU A 98 -4.88 23.65 15.45
CA GLU A 98 -5.26 23.21 16.80
C GLU A 98 -4.59 21.89 17.16
N PHE A 99 -4.56 20.93 16.24
CA PHE A 99 -3.93 19.63 16.46
C PHE A 99 -2.44 19.78 16.82
N ALA A 100 -1.67 20.54 16.04
CA ALA A 100 -0.24 20.79 16.32
C ALA A 100 -0.03 21.43 17.71
N LYS A 101 -0.86 22.41 18.06
CA LYS A 101 -0.83 23.06 19.40
C LYS A 101 -1.09 22.06 20.52
N ARG A 102 -2.11 21.22 20.36
CA ARG A 102 -2.50 20.21 21.37
C ARG A 102 -1.44 19.10 21.50
N ILE A 103 -0.78 18.69 20.43
CA ILE A 103 0.37 17.77 20.50
C ILE A 103 1.49 18.37 21.34
N LYS A 104 1.83 19.64 21.12
CA LYS A 104 2.83 20.35 21.93
C LYS A 104 2.43 20.39 23.41
N GLU A 105 1.19 20.76 23.71
CA GLU A 105 0.65 20.80 25.08
C GLU A 105 0.74 19.42 25.75
N PHE A 106 0.37 18.35 25.03
CA PHE A 106 0.47 16.97 25.52
C PHE A 106 1.89 16.60 25.94
N TYR A 107 2.88 16.80 25.08
CA TYR A 107 4.27 16.49 25.39
C TYR A 107 4.87 17.37 26.49
N HIS A 108 4.44 18.62 26.58
CA HIS A 108 4.82 19.50 27.70
C HIS A 108 4.25 18.99 29.03
N ALA A 109 3.01 18.53 29.06
CA ALA A 109 2.39 17.95 30.25
C ALA A 109 3.12 16.66 30.70
N GLU A 110 3.53 15.83 29.74
CA GLU A 110 4.34 14.63 30.02
C GLU A 110 5.81 14.95 30.37
N ARG A 111 6.25 16.20 30.25
CA ARG A 111 7.65 16.64 30.45
C ARG A 111 8.65 15.85 29.59
N THR A 112 8.22 15.41 28.42
CA THR A 112 9.03 14.61 27.51
C THR A 112 8.69 14.99 26.08
N LEU A 113 9.67 15.51 25.34
CA LEU A 113 9.51 15.80 23.92
C LEU A 113 10.04 14.62 23.07
N PRO A 114 9.46 14.34 21.89
CA PRO A 114 10.06 13.42 20.97
C PRO A 114 11.36 13.97 20.41
N ASN A 115 12.30 13.08 20.08
CA ASN A 115 13.56 13.49 19.44
C ASN A 115 13.37 13.79 17.95
N PHE A 116 12.34 13.19 17.35
CA PHE A 116 12.01 13.32 15.94
C PHE A 116 10.53 13.04 15.72
N VAL A 117 9.98 13.67 14.69
CA VAL A 117 8.60 13.46 14.24
C VAL A 117 8.62 12.85 12.84
N THR A 118 7.91 11.76 12.60
CA THR A 118 7.64 11.26 11.26
C THR A 118 6.19 11.55 10.91
N THR A 119 5.97 12.11 9.72
CA THR A 119 4.65 12.57 9.29
C THR A 119 4.21 11.84 8.03
N HIS A 120 2.93 11.53 7.99
CA HIS A 120 2.32 10.71 6.95
C HIS A 120 1.15 11.44 6.33
N TYR A 121 1.10 11.50 4.99
CA TYR A 121 0.13 12.24 4.21
C TYR A 121 0.25 13.77 4.36
N GLY A 122 -0.47 14.56 3.54
CA GLY A 122 -0.34 16.02 3.55
C GLY A 122 -0.79 16.69 4.84
N ASP A 123 -1.81 16.15 5.50
CA ASP A 123 -2.34 16.62 6.79
C ASP A 123 -1.35 16.36 7.94
N GLY A 124 -0.77 15.17 8.01
CA GLY A 124 0.31 14.88 8.95
C GLY A 124 1.55 15.73 8.69
N GLY A 125 1.91 15.92 7.40
CA GLY A 125 3.06 16.73 6.99
C GLY A 125 2.93 18.20 7.39
N LEU A 126 1.77 18.81 7.16
CA LEU A 126 1.50 20.19 7.58
C LEU A 126 1.51 20.31 9.11
N THR A 127 0.90 19.36 9.83
CA THR A 127 0.95 19.31 11.30
C THR A 127 2.40 19.24 11.80
N GLY A 128 3.24 18.43 11.17
CA GLY A 128 4.67 18.32 11.48
C GLY A 128 5.43 19.63 11.27
N ALA A 129 5.16 20.34 10.18
CA ALA A 129 5.75 21.64 9.92
C ALA A 129 5.33 22.70 10.97
N MET A 130 4.05 22.72 11.36
CA MET A 130 3.54 23.59 12.42
C MET A 130 4.18 23.26 13.77
N LEU A 131 4.28 21.97 14.11
CA LEU A 131 4.91 21.52 15.35
C LEU A 131 6.43 21.86 15.35
N PHE A 132 7.11 21.69 14.23
CA PHE A 132 8.51 22.09 14.08
C PHE A 132 8.70 23.60 14.32
N LYS A 133 7.84 24.44 13.74
CA LYS A 133 7.85 25.89 13.98
C LYS A 133 7.75 26.24 15.47
N GLU A 134 6.93 25.52 16.21
CA GLU A 134 6.65 25.77 17.63
C GLU A 134 7.69 25.17 18.59
N THR A 135 8.39 24.10 18.21
CA THR A 135 9.22 23.30 19.11
C THR A 135 10.66 23.10 18.67
N GLY A 136 10.95 23.36 17.39
CA GLY A 136 12.26 23.06 16.79
C GLY A 136 12.53 21.57 16.57
N ILE A 137 11.55 20.66 16.82
CA ILE A 137 11.72 19.22 16.63
C ILE A 137 11.67 18.89 15.14
N PRO A 138 12.75 18.36 14.53
CA PRO A 138 12.78 18.06 13.10
C PRO A 138 11.81 16.93 12.75
N TYR A 139 11.32 16.95 11.50
CA TYR A 139 10.37 15.95 11.03
C TYR A 139 10.74 15.40 9.65
N SER A 140 10.22 14.21 9.33
CA SER A 140 10.21 13.64 8.00
C SER A 140 8.82 13.71 7.38
N PHE A 141 8.77 13.69 6.05
CA PHE A 141 7.52 13.63 5.30
C PHE A 141 7.47 12.38 4.43
N THR A 142 6.37 11.62 4.54
CA THR A 142 6.03 10.47 3.68
C THR A 142 4.66 10.72 3.07
N ALA A 143 4.61 10.98 1.76
CA ALA A 143 3.37 11.41 1.10
C ALA A 143 2.32 10.30 0.97
N HIS A 144 2.71 9.03 0.82
CA HIS A 144 1.87 7.88 0.44
C HIS A 144 1.09 8.06 -0.87
N SER A 145 0.64 9.26 -1.14
CA SER A 145 -0.05 9.69 -2.35
C SER A 145 -0.01 11.21 -2.42
N LEU A 146 0.39 11.77 -3.55
CA LEU A 146 0.42 13.20 -3.79
C LEU A 146 -0.83 13.69 -4.54
N GLY A 147 -1.35 14.85 -4.14
CA GLY A 147 -2.59 15.44 -4.64
C GLY A 147 -2.53 15.84 -6.11
N ALA A 148 -1.40 16.38 -6.58
CA ALA A 148 -1.28 16.93 -7.93
C ALA A 148 -1.55 15.87 -9.02
N GLN A 149 -0.99 14.68 -8.92
CA GLN A 149 -1.26 13.61 -9.90
C GLN A 149 -2.69 13.09 -9.83
N LYS A 150 -3.30 13.06 -8.63
CA LYS A 150 -4.70 12.67 -8.50
C LYS A 150 -5.60 13.71 -9.16
N LEU A 151 -5.30 14.99 -8.98
CA LEU A 151 -5.99 16.10 -9.64
C LEU A 151 -5.91 15.98 -11.16
N ASP A 152 -4.70 15.81 -11.72
CA ASP A 152 -4.53 15.67 -13.17
C ASP A 152 -5.34 14.50 -13.74
N LYS A 153 -5.36 13.36 -13.05
CA LYS A 153 -6.15 12.19 -13.47
C LYS A 153 -7.66 12.48 -13.48
N LEU A 154 -8.18 13.18 -12.46
CA LEU A 154 -9.59 13.57 -12.43
C LEU A 154 -9.94 14.56 -13.55
N LEU A 155 -9.07 15.52 -13.80
CA LEU A 155 -9.28 16.48 -14.92
C LEU A 155 -9.26 15.80 -16.28
N GLN A 156 -8.43 14.76 -16.47
CA GLN A 156 -8.39 13.98 -17.72
C GLN A 156 -9.69 13.20 -17.97
N THR A 157 -10.49 12.91 -16.95
CA THR A 157 -11.83 12.31 -17.14
C THR A 157 -12.89 13.32 -17.58
N GLY A 158 -12.54 14.60 -17.72
CA GLY A 158 -13.48 15.67 -18.07
C GLY A 158 -14.30 16.18 -16.89
N ALA A 159 -13.93 15.83 -15.66
CA ALA A 159 -14.61 16.32 -14.46
C ALA A 159 -14.39 17.83 -14.27
N ASP A 160 -15.42 18.52 -13.78
CA ASP A 160 -15.39 19.96 -13.53
C ASP A 160 -14.42 20.30 -12.38
N ARG A 161 -13.49 21.23 -12.65
CA ARG A 161 -12.44 21.61 -11.68
C ARG A 161 -12.97 22.19 -10.38
N LEU A 162 -14.06 22.96 -10.44
CA LEU A 162 -14.65 23.57 -9.24
C LEU A 162 -15.34 22.51 -8.37
N LYS A 163 -16.05 21.57 -8.99
CA LYS A 163 -16.66 20.45 -8.27
C LYS A 163 -15.61 19.54 -7.62
N ILE A 164 -14.50 19.29 -8.34
CA ILE A 164 -13.35 18.56 -7.77
C ILE A 164 -12.80 19.29 -6.53
N GLU A 165 -12.72 20.63 -6.59
CA GLU A 165 -12.22 21.41 -5.45
C GLU A 165 -13.18 21.37 -4.27
N GLU A 166 -14.48 21.52 -4.49
CA GLU A 166 -15.50 21.43 -3.45
C GLU A 166 -15.51 20.06 -2.76
N GLU A 167 -15.26 18.98 -3.50
CA GLU A 167 -15.30 17.62 -2.98
C GLU A 167 -13.99 17.22 -2.28
N PHE A 168 -12.82 17.58 -2.85
CA PHE A 168 -11.51 17.03 -2.44
C PHE A 168 -10.55 18.06 -1.86
N ASN A 169 -10.85 19.36 -1.93
CA ASN A 169 -10.03 20.44 -1.38
C ASN A 169 -8.55 20.39 -1.83
N PHE A 170 -8.33 20.17 -3.14
CA PHE A 170 -6.99 19.98 -3.69
C PHE A 170 -6.07 21.17 -3.52
N SER A 171 -6.60 22.39 -3.56
CA SER A 171 -5.79 23.62 -3.37
C SER A 171 -5.15 23.64 -2.00
N PHE A 172 -5.91 23.31 -0.95
CA PHE A 172 -5.38 23.20 0.41
C PHE A 172 -4.38 22.03 0.51
N ARG A 173 -4.76 20.86 0.03
CA ARG A 173 -3.93 19.66 0.06
C ARG A 173 -2.55 19.91 -0.60
N ILE A 174 -2.53 20.46 -1.81
CA ILE A 174 -1.28 20.71 -2.54
C ILE A 174 -0.44 21.76 -1.84
N ALA A 175 -1.05 22.83 -1.28
CA ALA A 175 -0.34 23.81 -0.49
C ALA A 175 0.29 23.20 0.77
N ALA A 176 -0.45 22.34 1.48
CA ALA A 176 0.06 21.61 2.64
C ALA A 176 1.21 20.67 2.27
N GLU A 177 1.10 19.91 1.17
CA GLU A 177 2.15 19.02 0.67
C GLU A 177 3.42 19.79 0.28
N ARG A 178 3.30 21.00 -0.32
CA ARG A 178 4.42 21.89 -0.61
C ARG A 178 5.19 22.29 0.65
N ILE A 179 4.50 22.73 1.68
CA ILE A 179 5.11 23.09 2.97
C ILE A 179 5.75 21.85 3.60
N SER A 180 5.06 20.73 3.59
CA SER A 180 5.54 19.47 4.18
C SER A 180 6.87 19.04 3.58
N MET A 181 6.95 18.96 2.24
CA MET A 181 8.16 18.50 1.55
C MET A 181 9.31 19.53 1.60
N LYS A 182 9.00 20.82 1.62
CA LYS A 182 10.01 21.87 1.63
C LYS A 182 10.78 21.93 2.96
N TYR A 183 10.08 21.82 4.08
CA TYR A 183 10.66 22.04 5.40
C TYR A 183 10.96 20.76 6.19
N SER A 184 10.59 19.58 5.67
CA SER A 184 11.00 18.31 6.29
C SER A 184 12.53 18.19 6.35
N ALA A 185 13.07 17.55 7.35
CA ALA A 185 14.48 17.18 7.39
C ALA A 185 14.84 16.14 6.31
N ILE A 186 13.86 15.32 5.93
CA ILE A 186 13.97 14.28 4.89
C ILE A 186 12.58 13.89 4.37
N ASN A 187 12.47 13.62 3.08
CA ASN A 187 11.31 13.03 2.43
C ASN A 187 11.55 11.53 2.23
N PHE A 188 10.68 10.68 2.78
CA PHE A 188 10.71 9.25 2.52
C PHE A 188 9.79 8.92 1.33
N VAL A 189 10.30 8.12 0.41
CA VAL A 189 9.59 7.64 -0.77
C VAL A 189 9.68 6.13 -0.85
N SER A 190 8.67 5.49 -1.42
CA SER A 190 8.65 4.01 -1.54
C SER A 190 9.58 3.52 -2.65
N THR A 191 9.79 4.33 -3.69
CA THR A 191 10.65 4.02 -4.85
C THR A 191 11.34 5.28 -5.34
N SER A 192 12.46 5.12 -6.06
CA SER A 192 13.11 6.24 -6.78
C SER A 192 12.17 6.83 -7.84
N MET A 193 11.36 5.97 -8.46
CA MET A 193 10.36 6.39 -9.45
C MET A 193 9.32 7.33 -8.82
N GLU A 194 8.84 7.06 -7.61
CA GLU A 194 7.95 7.97 -6.88
C GLU A 194 8.58 9.37 -6.74
N ARG A 195 9.85 9.43 -6.29
CA ARG A 195 10.61 10.68 -6.18
C ARG A 195 10.63 11.44 -7.51
N PHE A 196 11.11 10.78 -8.58
CA PHE A 196 11.35 11.45 -9.85
C PHE A 196 10.10 11.67 -10.71
N GLN A 197 9.01 10.98 -10.46
CA GLN A 197 7.74 11.16 -11.20
C GLN A 197 6.73 12.01 -10.43
N GLN A 198 6.56 11.78 -9.12
CA GLN A 198 5.50 12.45 -8.35
C GLN A 198 5.97 13.77 -7.74
N TYR A 199 7.13 13.78 -7.07
CA TYR A 199 7.66 15.01 -6.46
C TYR A 199 8.21 16.00 -7.49
N SER A 200 8.54 15.58 -8.72
CA SER A 200 8.94 16.47 -9.83
C SER A 200 7.76 17.12 -10.55
N HIS A 201 6.54 16.79 -10.17
CA HIS A 201 5.35 17.36 -10.78
C HIS A 201 5.40 18.92 -10.78
N ARG A 202 4.88 19.57 -11.85
CA ARG A 202 4.92 21.04 -12.03
C ARG A 202 4.47 21.84 -10.79
N LEU A 203 3.51 21.31 -10.03
CA LEU A 203 2.99 21.95 -8.82
C LEU A 203 3.89 21.77 -7.59
N TYR A 204 4.92 20.90 -7.61
CA TYR A 204 5.83 20.65 -6.48
C TYR A 204 7.28 21.01 -6.73
N ARG A 205 7.73 21.15 -7.99
CA ARG A 205 9.15 21.27 -8.37
C ARG A 205 9.92 22.36 -7.63
N ASP A 206 9.25 23.47 -7.29
CA ASP A 206 9.88 24.59 -6.59
C ASP A 206 9.97 24.39 -5.06
N PHE A 207 9.39 23.30 -4.54
CA PHE A 207 9.31 22.98 -3.12
C PHE A 207 9.99 21.65 -2.77
N SER A 208 10.10 20.75 -3.73
CA SER A 208 10.51 19.36 -3.49
C SER A 208 12.03 19.18 -3.49
N GLU A 209 12.80 20.04 -4.16
CA GLU A 209 14.25 19.85 -4.35
C GLU A 209 14.61 18.42 -4.81
N VAL A 210 13.86 17.90 -5.76
CA VAL A 210 13.94 16.47 -6.18
C VAL A 210 15.35 16.04 -6.63
N GLY A 211 16.21 16.96 -7.07
CA GLY A 211 17.61 16.72 -7.44
C GLY A 211 18.58 16.62 -6.25
N ASN A 212 18.14 16.93 -5.04
CA ASN A 212 19.00 16.92 -3.85
C ASN A 212 18.88 15.59 -3.09
N ASP A 213 19.85 14.69 -3.25
CA ASP A 213 19.84 13.37 -2.64
C ASP A 213 19.79 13.40 -1.12
N SER A 214 20.33 14.45 -0.47
CA SER A 214 20.29 14.55 0.98
C SER A 214 18.89 14.80 1.55
N ARG A 215 17.94 15.18 0.69
CA ARG A 215 16.54 15.45 1.03
C ARG A 215 15.62 14.22 0.90
N TYR A 216 16.13 13.12 0.33
CA TYR A 216 15.33 11.93 0.04
C TYR A 216 15.98 10.66 0.55
N SER A 217 15.14 9.72 0.96
CA SER A 217 15.54 8.35 1.21
C SER A 217 14.46 7.40 0.71
N VAL A 218 14.87 6.35 0.01
CA VAL A 218 13.96 5.28 -0.39
C VAL A 218 13.74 4.38 0.82
N ALA A 219 12.50 4.31 1.27
CA ALA A 219 12.05 3.48 2.38
C ALA A 219 10.78 2.72 1.95
N PRO A 220 10.95 1.61 1.25
CA PRO A 220 9.84 0.83 0.74
C PRO A 220 9.00 0.25 1.87
N PRO A 221 7.69 0.03 1.67
CA PRO A 221 6.89 -0.76 2.59
C PRO A 221 7.43 -2.19 2.68
N GLY A 222 7.27 -2.80 3.83
CA GLY A 222 7.64 -4.19 4.08
C GLY A 222 6.50 -5.18 3.88
N VAL A 223 6.85 -6.44 3.77
CA VAL A 223 5.95 -7.57 3.88
C VAL A 223 5.91 -8.03 5.33
N ASN A 224 4.74 -8.44 5.81
CA ASN A 224 4.62 -9.11 7.09
C ASN A 224 5.11 -10.56 6.95
N THR A 225 6.35 -10.81 7.39
CA THR A 225 7.01 -12.11 7.28
C THR A 225 6.50 -13.15 8.27
N ASP A 226 5.66 -12.78 9.24
CA ASP A 226 4.95 -13.72 10.10
C ASP A 226 3.76 -14.36 9.36
N ILE A 227 3.23 -13.65 8.35
CA ILE A 227 2.12 -14.12 7.50
C ILE A 227 2.66 -14.70 6.19
N PHE A 228 3.40 -13.88 5.43
CA PHE A 228 3.94 -14.27 4.12
C PHE A 228 5.33 -14.88 4.30
N THR A 229 5.36 -16.19 4.40
CA THR A 229 6.55 -16.99 4.65
C THR A 229 6.41 -18.35 3.97
N THR A 230 7.53 -19.02 3.72
CA THR A 230 7.56 -20.40 3.20
C THR A 230 7.16 -21.46 4.25
N ASN A 231 7.10 -21.06 5.52
CA ASN A 231 6.73 -21.97 6.61
C ASN A 231 5.26 -22.39 6.49
N SER A 232 5.02 -23.70 6.41
CA SER A 232 3.66 -24.26 6.37
C SER A 232 2.91 -24.03 7.67
N THR A 233 1.60 -23.81 7.55
CA THR A 233 0.66 -23.66 8.68
C THR A 233 -0.50 -24.64 8.56
N GLU A 234 -1.32 -24.76 9.61
CA GLU A 234 -2.55 -25.58 9.56
C GLU A 234 -3.52 -25.10 8.48
N LEU A 235 -3.51 -23.80 8.16
CA LEU A 235 -4.34 -23.23 7.09
C LEU A 235 -4.00 -23.77 5.72
N ASP A 236 -2.76 -24.19 5.47
CA ASP A 236 -2.39 -24.77 4.17
C ASP A 236 -3.27 -25.96 3.82
N GLY A 237 -3.52 -26.86 4.78
CA GLY A 237 -4.40 -28.02 4.57
C GLY A 237 -5.88 -27.64 4.40
N ILE A 238 -6.31 -26.52 4.97
CA ILE A 238 -7.69 -26.00 4.79
C ILE A 238 -7.84 -25.43 3.38
N ILE A 239 -6.90 -24.60 2.95
CA ILE A 239 -6.93 -23.97 1.63
C ILE A 239 -6.68 -24.99 0.51
N GLU A 240 -5.86 -26.02 0.74
CA GLU A 240 -5.69 -27.13 -0.20
C GLU A 240 -7.02 -27.87 -0.46
N ARG A 241 -7.81 -28.14 0.58
CA ARG A 241 -9.15 -28.70 0.42
C ARG A 241 -10.09 -27.76 -0.31
N ARG A 242 -10.11 -26.46 0.05
CA ARG A 242 -10.92 -25.44 -0.63
C ARG A 242 -10.53 -25.32 -2.11
N PHE A 243 -9.24 -25.36 -2.43
CA PHE A 243 -8.76 -25.39 -3.81
C PHE A 243 -9.23 -26.62 -4.57
N LYS A 244 -9.16 -27.80 -3.94
CA LYS A 244 -9.68 -29.03 -4.53
C LYS A 244 -11.19 -28.94 -4.80
N GLU A 245 -11.98 -28.45 -3.86
CA GLU A 245 -13.43 -28.23 -4.02
C GLU A 245 -13.72 -27.22 -5.16
N ALA A 246 -12.91 -26.17 -5.30
CA ALA A 246 -13.02 -25.23 -6.40
C ALA A 246 -12.67 -25.89 -7.74
N VAL A 247 -11.64 -26.74 -7.80
CA VAL A 247 -11.32 -27.53 -9.00
C VAL A 247 -12.47 -28.48 -9.34
N GLU A 248 -13.05 -29.18 -8.37
CA GLU A 248 -14.21 -30.06 -8.60
C GLU A 248 -15.44 -29.30 -9.12
N ARG A 249 -15.61 -28.04 -8.72
CA ARG A 249 -16.75 -27.21 -9.15
C ARG A 249 -16.59 -26.66 -10.55
N PHE A 250 -15.40 -26.16 -10.90
CA PHE A 250 -15.17 -25.40 -12.14
C PHE A 250 -14.40 -26.18 -13.22
N SER A 251 -13.82 -27.34 -12.88
CA SER A 251 -12.88 -28.04 -13.73
C SER A 251 -12.94 -29.57 -13.55
N ASP A 252 -11.94 -30.27 -14.10
CA ASP A 252 -11.72 -31.70 -13.92
C ASP A 252 -10.57 -31.96 -12.92
N LEU A 253 -10.72 -32.96 -12.05
CA LEU A 253 -9.74 -33.33 -11.03
C LEU A 253 -8.35 -33.70 -11.60
N SER A 254 -8.26 -34.08 -12.89
CA SER A 254 -6.97 -34.30 -13.55
C SER A 254 -6.12 -33.04 -13.62
N ARG A 255 -6.73 -31.86 -13.49
CA ARG A 255 -6.04 -30.56 -13.48
C ARG A 255 -5.53 -30.14 -12.10
N LEU A 256 -5.83 -30.88 -11.03
CA LEU A 256 -5.45 -30.53 -9.66
C LEU A 256 -3.92 -30.37 -9.47
N GLN A 257 -3.13 -31.12 -10.22
CA GLN A 257 -1.67 -31.09 -10.14
C GLN A 257 -1.01 -30.17 -11.18
N LEU A 258 -1.79 -29.50 -12.03
CA LEU A 258 -1.25 -28.53 -12.98
C LEU A 258 -0.83 -27.25 -12.25
N PRO A 259 0.24 -26.58 -12.69
CA PRO A 259 0.66 -25.33 -12.10
C PRO A 259 -0.44 -24.26 -12.22
N MET A 260 -0.49 -23.37 -11.24
CA MET A 260 -1.45 -22.27 -11.18
C MET A 260 -0.83 -20.97 -11.68
N ILE A 261 -1.61 -20.18 -12.39
CA ILE A 261 -1.37 -18.75 -12.60
C ILE A 261 -2.29 -18.04 -11.61
N VAL A 262 -1.75 -17.61 -10.48
CA VAL A 262 -2.53 -17.01 -9.40
C VAL A 262 -2.67 -15.51 -9.63
N VAL A 263 -3.91 -15.04 -9.75
CA VAL A 263 -4.27 -13.62 -9.86
C VAL A 263 -5.03 -13.22 -8.61
N ALA A 264 -4.37 -12.43 -7.76
CA ALA A 264 -4.92 -12.00 -6.48
C ALA A 264 -4.74 -10.49 -6.30
N SER A 265 -5.80 -9.74 -6.54
CA SER A 265 -5.91 -8.31 -6.26
C SER A 265 -7.37 -7.90 -6.26
N ARG A 266 -7.67 -6.65 -5.84
CA ARG A 266 -9.03 -6.12 -5.91
C ARG A 266 -9.53 -6.10 -7.36
N LEU A 267 -10.81 -6.36 -7.55
CA LEU A 267 -11.49 -6.33 -8.87
C LEU A 267 -11.65 -4.88 -9.36
N GLU A 268 -10.53 -4.25 -9.69
CA GLU A 268 -10.47 -2.89 -10.23
C GLU A 268 -9.91 -2.92 -11.65
N GLN A 269 -10.47 -2.12 -12.54
CA GLN A 269 -10.03 -2.06 -13.95
C GLN A 269 -8.52 -1.80 -14.08
N LYS A 270 -7.95 -0.94 -13.22
CA LYS A 270 -6.51 -0.64 -13.22
C LYS A 270 -5.63 -1.84 -12.85
N LYS A 271 -6.16 -2.89 -12.19
CA LYS A 271 -5.44 -4.13 -11.86
C LYS A 271 -5.32 -5.08 -13.05
N ASN A 272 -6.08 -4.81 -14.12
CA ASN A 272 -5.95 -5.46 -15.44
C ASN A 272 -6.00 -6.99 -15.40
N HIS A 273 -6.90 -7.57 -14.58
CA HIS A 273 -7.15 -9.02 -14.58
C HIS A 273 -7.46 -9.53 -15.98
N ILE A 274 -8.17 -8.72 -16.75
CA ILE A 274 -8.56 -9.05 -18.13
C ILE A 274 -7.35 -9.24 -19.06
N GLY A 275 -6.23 -8.58 -18.80
CA GLY A 275 -4.99 -8.76 -19.55
C GLY A 275 -4.43 -10.18 -19.39
N VAL A 276 -4.44 -10.71 -18.15
CA VAL A 276 -4.02 -12.09 -17.87
C VAL A 276 -4.99 -13.10 -18.47
N VAL A 277 -6.31 -12.85 -18.35
CA VAL A 277 -7.34 -13.71 -18.96
C VAL A 277 -7.17 -13.79 -20.49
N ARG A 278 -6.98 -12.67 -21.16
CA ARG A 278 -6.75 -12.62 -22.62
C ARG A 278 -5.47 -13.35 -23.03
N ALA A 279 -4.40 -13.20 -22.25
CA ALA A 279 -3.15 -13.92 -22.45
C ALA A 279 -3.34 -15.44 -22.34
N PHE A 280 -4.05 -15.87 -21.30
CA PHE A 280 -4.38 -17.26 -21.06
C PHE A 280 -5.28 -17.86 -22.16
N VAL A 281 -6.30 -17.12 -22.61
CA VAL A 281 -7.19 -17.54 -23.70
C VAL A 281 -6.44 -17.76 -25.00
N LYS A 282 -5.59 -16.78 -25.40
CA LYS A 282 -4.89 -16.81 -26.67
C LYS A 282 -3.78 -17.85 -26.76
N ASP A 283 -3.14 -18.20 -25.65
CA ASP A 283 -2.00 -19.12 -25.63
C ASP A 283 -2.47 -20.54 -25.27
N ARG A 284 -2.50 -21.42 -26.30
CA ARG A 284 -2.96 -22.80 -26.14
C ARG A 284 -2.09 -23.62 -25.19
N GLU A 285 -0.79 -23.38 -25.15
CA GLU A 285 0.13 -24.09 -24.23
C GLU A 285 -0.23 -23.74 -22.79
N LEU A 286 -0.35 -22.44 -22.47
CA LEU A 286 -0.78 -22.00 -21.15
C LEU A 286 -2.08 -22.64 -20.69
N ASN A 287 -3.14 -22.51 -21.49
CA ASN A 287 -4.46 -22.96 -21.07
C ASN A 287 -4.63 -24.48 -21.05
N SER A 288 -3.78 -25.25 -21.74
CA SER A 288 -3.82 -26.73 -21.69
C SER A 288 -2.97 -27.31 -20.56
N THR A 289 -1.93 -26.64 -20.10
CA THR A 289 -0.94 -27.18 -19.16
C THR A 289 -0.89 -26.45 -17.82
N SER A 290 -1.74 -25.44 -17.60
CA SER A 290 -1.86 -24.73 -16.33
C SER A 290 -3.31 -24.34 -16.02
N ASN A 291 -3.59 -23.95 -14.79
CA ASN A 291 -4.87 -23.41 -14.35
C ASN A 291 -4.75 -21.89 -14.14
N LEU A 292 -5.73 -21.13 -14.62
CA LEU A 292 -5.87 -19.74 -14.20
C LEU A 292 -6.68 -19.68 -12.91
N VAL A 293 -6.06 -19.25 -11.81
CA VAL A 293 -6.69 -19.17 -10.49
C VAL A 293 -6.94 -17.71 -10.15
N ILE A 294 -8.20 -17.32 -10.12
CA ILE A 294 -8.63 -15.96 -9.80
C ILE A 294 -9.17 -15.94 -8.38
N VAL A 295 -8.50 -15.16 -7.54
CA VAL A 295 -8.92 -14.98 -6.14
C VAL A 295 -10.09 -14.00 -6.10
N THR A 296 -11.17 -14.46 -5.48
CA THR A 296 -12.36 -13.66 -5.17
C THR A 296 -12.46 -13.48 -3.65
N ARG A 297 -13.26 -12.53 -3.20
CA ARG A 297 -13.54 -12.31 -1.80
C ARG A 297 -15.04 -12.31 -1.56
N GLY A 298 -15.52 -13.25 -0.78
CA GLY A 298 -16.93 -13.40 -0.46
C GLY A 298 -17.81 -13.86 -1.64
N LEU A 299 -17.21 -14.47 -2.69
CA LEU A 299 -17.94 -15.06 -3.82
C LEU A 299 -17.59 -16.54 -3.93
N HIS A 300 -18.59 -17.38 -3.76
CA HIS A 300 -18.43 -18.84 -3.88
C HIS A 300 -18.63 -19.35 -5.31
N ASP A 301 -19.56 -18.73 -6.03
CA ASP A 301 -19.80 -18.99 -7.45
C ASP A 301 -19.90 -17.68 -8.24
N PRO A 302 -18.77 -17.15 -8.71
CA PRO A 302 -18.75 -15.90 -9.45
C PRO A 302 -19.60 -15.88 -10.72
N TYR A 303 -19.85 -17.02 -11.37
CA TYR A 303 -20.70 -17.09 -12.56
C TYR A 303 -22.17 -16.78 -12.24
N GLU A 304 -22.64 -17.16 -11.06
CA GLU A 304 -24.00 -16.87 -10.61
C GLU A 304 -24.10 -15.55 -9.85
N GLU A 305 -23.07 -15.25 -9.02
CA GLU A 305 -23.14 -14.18 -8.01
C GLU A 305 -22.65 -12.82 -8.52
N TYR A 306 -21.90 -12.73 -9.66
CA TYR A 306 -21.29 -11.46 -10.11
C TYR A 306 -22.31 -10.35 -10.33
N SER A 307 -23.56 -10.69 -10.69
CA SER A 307 -24.62 -9.71 -10.92
C SER A 307 -25.07 -8.99 -9.64
N SER A 308 -24.79 -9.56 -8.47
CA SER A 308 -25.08 -8.96 -7.15
C SER A 308 -24.03 -7.95 -6.69
N LEU A 309 -22.86 -7.92 -7.33
CA LEU A 309 -21.80 -6.99 -7.00
C LEU A 309 -22.18 -5.56 -7.35
N GLN A 310 -21.61 -4.62 -6.60
CA GLN A 310 -21.70 -3.20 -6.92
C GLN A 310 -20.69 -2.82 -8.02
N GLU A 311 -20.95 -1.73 -8.73
CA GLU A 311 -19.97 -1.14 -9.62
C GLU A 311 -18.83 -0.50 -8.80
N PRO A 312 -17.56 -0.56 -9.24
CA PRO A 312 -17.11 -1.07 -10.56
C PRO A 312 -16.75 -2.57 -10.61
N ASP A 313 -16.82 -3.31 -9.49
CA ASP A 313 -16.37 -4.71 -9.40
C ASP A 313 -17.18 -5.62 -10.33
N ARG A 314 -18.50 -5.36 -10.42
CA ARG A 314 -19.41 -6.09 -11.33
C ARG A 314 -18.96 -6.00 -12.80
N ALA A 315 -18.57 -4.81 -13.25
CA ALA A 315 -18.14 -4.63 -14.63
C ALA A 315 -16.85 -5.40 -14.92
N VAL A 316 -15.88 -5.36 -13.99
CA VAL A 316 -14.60 -6.08 -14.13
C VAL A 316 -14.81 -7.58 -14.18
N LEU A 317 -15.56 -8.13 -13.22
CA LEU A 317 -15.80 -9.57 -13.15
C LEU A 317 -16.68 -10.04 -14.32
N GLY A 318 -17.67 -9.26 -14.71
CA GLY A 318 -18.53 -9.55 -15.87
C GLY A 318 -17.73 -9.65 -17.18
N GLU A 319 -16.76 -8.75 -17.41
CA GLU A 319 -15.87 -8.83 -18.58
C GLU A 319 -15.00 -10.10 -18.55
N ILE A 320 -14.48 -10.48 -17.39
CA ILE A 320 -13.70 -11.70 -17.20
C ILE A 320 -14.56 -12.94 -17.54
N ILE A 321 -15.75 -13.03 -16.97
CA ILE A 321 -16.69 -14.14 -17.20
C ILE A 321 -17.08 -14.24 -18.67
N ASP A 322 -17.37 -13.10 -19.32
CA ASP A 322 -17.70 -13.05 -20.73
C ASP A 322 -16.58 -13.62 -21.62
N GLN A 323 -15.31 -13.26 -21.33
CA GLN A 323 -14.16 -13.81 -22.05
C GLN A 323 -13.99 -15.33 -21.83
N ILE A 324 -14.22 -15.82 -20.62
CA ILE A 324 -14.13 -17.25 -20.28
C ILE A 324 -15.20 -18.04 -21.04
N LEU A 325 -16.43 -17.57 -21.02
CA LEU A 325 -17.57 -18.25 -21.65
C LEU A 325 -17.46 -18.24 -23.19
N ARG A 326 -17.12 -17.10 -23.80
CA ARG A 326 -16.96 -16.98 -25.27
C ARG A 326 -15.85 -17.86 -25.84
N ASN A 327 -14.84 -18.18 -25.04
CA ASN A 327 -13.69 -18.97 -25.48
C ASN A 327 -13.75 -20.42 -24.99
N GLU A 328 -14.84 -20.81 -24.33
CA GLU A 328 -15.08 -22.17 -23.87
C GLU A 328 -13.94 -22.74 -22.99
N ILE A 329 -13.38 -21.92 -22.08
CA ILE A 329 -12.27 -22.27 -21.19
C ILE A 329 -12.69 -22.35 -19.72
N MET A 330 -13.98 -22.50 -19.45
CA MET A 330 -14.53 -22.51 -18.09
C MET A 330 -13.88 -23.60 -17.21
N ASP A 331 -13.57 -24.75 -17.85
CA ASP A 331 -12.89 -25.90 -17.23
C ASP A 331 -11.40 -25.66 -16.89
N ARG A 332 -10.84 -24.48 -17.17
CA ARG A 332 -9.43 -24.12 -16.99
C ARG A 332 -9.24 -22.91 -16.10
N VAL A 333 -10.34 -22.27 -15.71
CA VAL A 333 -10.36 -21.08 -14.84
C VAL A 333 -11.04 -21.46 -13.54
N ILE A 334 -10.32 -21.30 -12.44
CA ILE A 334 -10.77 -21.67 -11.11
C ILE A 334 -10.91 -20.39 -10.29
N PHE A 335 -12.10 -20.14 -9.81
CA PHE A 335 -12.33 -19.07 -8.83
C PHE A 335 -12.19 -19.65 -7.42
N ILE A 336 -11.49 -18.95 -6.56
CA ILE A 336 -11.30 -19.34 -5.15
C ILE A 336 -11.58 -18.17 -4.22
N ASP A 337 -12.47 -18.39 -3.26
CA ASP A 337 -12.78 -17.42 -2.23
C ASP A 337 -11.69 -17.42 -1.14
N ILE A 338 -11.02 -16.27 -0.98
CA ILE A 338 -9.96 -16.02 0.01
C ILE A 338 -10.30 -14.78 0.79
N GLU A 339 -10.52 -14.90 2.08
CA GLU A 339 -11.06 -13.82 2.91
C GLU A 339 -9.99 -12.88 3.48
N ASN A 340 -8.81 -13.41 3.78
CA ASN A 340 -7.76 -12.68 4.50
C ASN A 340 -6.34 -13.03 4.05
N GLN A 341 -5.35 -12.28 4.56
CA GLN A 341 -3.94 -12.45 4.21
C GLN A 341 -3.34 -13.81 4.62
N LEU A 342 -3.79 -14.41 5.72
CA LEU A 342 -3.31 -15.72 6.16
C LEU A 342 -3.72 -16.81 5.18
N GLU A 343 -4.96 -16.78 4.71
CA GLU A 343 -5.45 -17.69 3.67
C GLU A 343 -4.75 -17.46 2.32
N LEU A 344 -4.51 -16.19 1.97
CA LEU A 344 -3.78 -15.83 0.74
C LEU A 344 -2.34 -16.37 0.77
N ALA A 345 -1.64 -16.23 1.89
CA ALA A 345 -0.31 -16.78 2.08
C ALA A 345 -0.31 -18.32 1.96
N ALA A 346 -1.33 -18.98 2.50
CA ALA A 346 -1.50 -20.44 2.35
C ALA A 346 -1.69 -20.82 0.87
N LEU A 347 -2.50 -20.08 0.10
CA LEU A 347 -2.68 -20.32 -1.33
C LEU A 347 -1.34 -20.14 -2.10
N TYR A 348 -0.56 -19.11 -1.77
CA TYR A 348 0.75 -18.90 -2.39
C TYR A 348 1.72 -20.07 -2.09
N ARG A 349 1.77 -20.57 -0.84
CA ARG A 349 2.57 -21.75 -0.49
C ARG A 349 2.13 -23.03 -1.21
N ILE A 350 0.82 -23.23 -1.37
CA ILE A 350 0.27 -24.35 -2.16
C ILE A 350 0.72 -24.22 -3.62
N GLY A 351 0.63 -23.02 -4.20
CA GLY A 351 1.11 -22.73 -5.53
C GLY A 351 2.60 -23.00 -5.69
N SER A 352 3.41 -22.62 -4.71
CA SER A 352 4.84 -22.87 -4.71
C SER A 352 5.17 -24.36 -4.76
N LYS A 353 4.44 -25.23 -4.04
CA LYS A 353 4.64 -26.69 -4.04
C LYS A 353 4.44 -27.34 -5.41
N ILE A 354 3.59 -26.78 -6.27
CA ILE A 354 3.31 -27.28 -7.62
C ILE A 354 3.90 -26.39 -8.72
N ARG A 355 4.95 -25.61 -8.40
CA ARG A 355 5.69 -24.73 -9.33
C ARG A 355 4.81 -23.78 -10.11
N SER A 356 3.91 -23.14 -9.42
CA SER A 356 3.00 -22.11 -9.94
C SER A 356 3.66 -20.74 -10.06
N VAL A 357 2.89 -19.73 -10.50
CA VAL A 357 3.34 -18.34 -10.62
C VAL A 357 2.26 -17.39 -10.15
N PHE A 358 2.65 -16.29 -9.54
CA PHE A 358 1.79 -15.14 -9.28
C PHE A 358 1.82 -14.18 -10.46
N ALA A 359 0.68 -13.63 -10.87
CA ALA A 359 0.58 -12.67 -11.97
C ALA A 359 -0.16 -11.39 -11.55
N LEU A 360 0.48 -10.22 -11.71
CA LEU A 360 -0.10 -8.90 -11.49
C LEU A 360 0.27 -7.95 -12.64
N THR A 361 -0.62 -7.80 -13.61
CA THR A 361 -0.40 -6.99 -14.81
C THR A 361 -1.11 -5.63 -14.75
N SER A 362 -1.11 -4.98 -13.59
CA SER A 362 -1.72 -3.66 -13.39
C SER A 362 -1.27 -2.67 -14.46
N LEU A 363 -2.17 -1.82 -14.96
CA LEU A 363 -1.82 -0.75 -15.90
C LEU A 363 -0.80 0.23 -15.33
N TYR A 364 -0.83 0.41 -14.03
CA TYR A 364 0.19 1.10 -13.23
C TYR A 364 0.13 0.60 -11.79
N GLU A 365 1.27 0.19 -11.26
CA GLU A 365 1.40 -0.26 -9.86
C GLU A 365 2.39 0.64 -9.11
N PRO A 366 1.95 1.43 -8.13
CA PRO A 366 2.83 2.39 -7.44
C PRO A 366 4.05 1.75 -6.78
N PHE A 367 3.87 0.61 -6.13
CA PHE A 367 4.95 -0.13 -5.47
C PHE A 367 4.95 -1.62 -5.83
N GLY A 368 3.83 -2.33 -5.60
CA GLY A 368 3.70 -3.76 -5.88
C GLY A 368 3.95 -4.64 -4.65
N LEU A 369 3.18 -4.45 -3.57
CA LEU A 369 3.24 -5.34 -2.41
C LEU A 369 2.86 -6.77 -2.75
N ALA A 370 1.79 -6.99 -3.52
CA ALA A 370 1.30 -8.33 -3.83
C ALA A 370 2.34 -9.25 -4.52
N PRO A 371 3.14 -8.79 -5.50
CA PRO A 371 4.24 -9.60 -6.03
C PRO A 371 5.26 -10.02 -4.97
N ILE A 372 5.66 -9.11 -4.08
CA ILE A 372 6.66 -9.43 -3.05
C ILE A 372 6.07 -10.27 -1.90
N GLU A 373 4.77 -10.17 -1.61
CA GLU A 373 4.05 -11.09 -0.72
C GLU A 373 4.05 -12.52 -1.27
N ALA A 374 3.79 -12.69 -2.58
CA ALA A 374 3.87 -13.99 -3.25
C ALA A 374 5.31 -14.54 -3.22
N MET A 375 6.31 -13.71 -3.53
CA MET A 375 7.72 -14.08 -3.48
C MET A 375 8.17 -14.50 -2.08
N ALA A 376 7.68 -13.83 -1.02
CA ALA A 376 7.95 -14.21 0.38
C ALA A 376 7.46 -15.64 0.71
N CYS A 377 6.42 -16.11 0.03
CA CYS A 377 5.90 -17.48 0.13
C CYS A 377 6.58 -18.46 -0.84
N GLY A 378 7.62 -18.04 -1.55
CA GLY A 378 8.35 -18.86 -2.52
C GLY A 378 7.66 -18.99 -3.89
N LEU A 379 6.66 -18.17 -4.19
CA LEU A 379 5.94 -18.17 -5.46
C LEU A 379 6.53 -17.10 -6.39
N PRO A 380 7.21 -17.47 -7.52
CA PRO A 380 7.72 -16.50 -8.47
C PRO A 380 6.64 -15.55 -9.00
N ALA A 381 7.01 -14.28 -9.23
CA ALA A 381 6.09 -13.25 -9.67
C ALA A 381 6.35 -12.82 -11.12
N VAL A 382 5.25 -12.67 -11.87
CA VAL A 382 5.19 -11.94 -13.14
C VAL A 382 4.39 -10.66 -12.91
N ALA A 383 5.00 -9.51 -13.10
CA ALA A 383 4.34 -8.25 -12.80
C ALA A 383 4.55 -7.20 -13.89
N THR A 384 3.73 -6.17 -13.82
CA THR A 384 3.79 -5.04 -14.76
C THR A 384 5.15 -4.36 -14.78
N SER A 385 5.60 -3.94 -15.95
CA SER A 385 6.76 -3.03 -16.13
C SER A 385 6.39 -1.55 -15.94
N SER A 386 5.16 -1.25 -15.49
CA SER A 386 4.67 0.12 -15.27
C SER A 386 4.58 0.44 -13.79
N GLY A 387 5.54 1.17 -13.25
CA GLY A 387 5.60 1.63 -11.86
C GLY A 387 6.63 0.90 -11.01
N GLY A 388 6.37 0.80 -9.70
CA GLY A 388 7.28 0.27 -8.69
C GLY A 388 7.85 -1.14 -8.92
N PRO A 389 7.12 -2.08 -9.54
CA PRO A 389 7.67 -3.41 -9.81
C PRO A 389 8.99 -3.41 -10.60
N VAL A 390 9.26 -2.37 -11.39
CA VAL A 390 10.55 -2.22 -12.08
C VAL A 390 11.73 -2.15 -11.09
N GLU A 391 11.56 -1.50 -9.95
CA GLU A 391 12.59 -1.40 -8.91
C GLU A 391 12.54 -2.60 -7.93
N THR A 392 11.35 -3.14 -7.67
CA THR A 392 11.22 -4.25 -6.71
C THR A 392 11.69 -5.58 -7.30
N LEU A 393 11.41 -5.83 -8.59
CA LEU A 393 11.70 -7.09 -9.26
C LEU A 393 12.99 -7.09 -10.10
N ARG A 394 13.69 -5.96 -10.21
CA ARG A 394 14.95 -5.86 -10.91
C ARG A 394 15.91 -4.89 -10.23
N GLU A 395 17.17 -5.27 -10.10
CA GLU A 395 18.24 -4.41 -9.60
C GLU A 395 19.58 -4.85 -10.18
N ASN A 396 20.41 -3.89 -10.61
CA ASN A 396 21.77 -4.15 -11.12
C ASN A 396 21.85 -5.29 -12.17
N ASN A 397 20.86 -5.35 -13.08
CA ASN A 397 20.69 -6.40 -14.09
C ASN A 397 20.33 -7.79 -13.53
N VAL A 398 20.05 -7.93 -12.24
CA VAL A 398 19.52 -9.15 -11.63
C VAL A 398 18.00 -9.10 -11.66
N GLU A 399 17.39 -10.18 -12.15
CA GLU A 399 15.93 -10.36 -12.13
C GLU A 399 15.53 -11.18 -10.89
N TYR A 400 14.58 -10.66 -10.12
CA TYR A 400 13.96 -11.30 -8.96
C TYR A 400 12.52 -11.74 -9.25
N GLY A 401 11.95 -11.23 -10.33
CA GLY A 401 10.66 -11.55 -10.91
C GLY A 401 10.67 -11.14 -12.38
N ILE A 402 9.62 -11.48 -13.11
CA ILE A 402 9.51 -11.22 -14.55
C ILE A 402 8.64 -9.98 -14.77
N LEU A 403 9.18 -9.01 -15.52
CA LEU A 403 8.45 -7.80 -15.90
C LEU A 403 7.84 -7.96 -17.28
N VAL A 404 6.56 -7.56 -17.42
CA VAL A 404 5.81 -7.61 -18.67
C VAL A 404 5.10 -6.27 -18.95
N ASP A 405 4.91 -5.95 -20.23
CA ASP A 405 4.08 -4.82 -20.62
C ASP A 405 2.60 -5.18 -20.41
N PRO A 406 1.88 -4.44 -19.53
CA PRO A 406 0.49 -4.74 -19.21
C PRO A 406 -0.49 -4.53 -20.37
N LEU A 407 -0.07 -3.82 -21.42
CA LEU A 407 -0.90 -3.55 -22.62
C LEU A 407 -0.71 -4.60 -23.72
N GLU A 408 0.38 -5.41 -23.65
CA GLU A 408 0.76 -6.36 -24.65
C GLU A 408 0.42 -7.80 -24.20
N THR A 409 -0.70 -8.34 -24.70
CA THR A 409 -1.20 -9.68 -24.34
C THR A 409 -0.16 -10.79 -24.57
N GLU A 410 0.59 -10.70 -25.68
CA GLU A 410 1.65 -11.65 -26.04
C GLU A 410 2.85 -11.57 -25.10
N ASP A 411 3.16 -10.38 -24.58
CA ASP A 411 4.24 -10.21 -23.60
C ASP A 411 3.86 -10.79 -22.23
N ILE A 412 2.60 -10.58 -21.82
CA ILE A 412 2.05 -11.23 -20.61
C ILE A 412 2.14 -12.75 -20.74
N ALA A 413 1.66 -13.33 -21.85
CA ALA A 413 1.74 -14.77 -22.08
C ALA A 413 3.17 -15.28 -22.07
N ARG A 414 4.10 -14.60 -22.74
CA ARG A 414 5.52 -14.95 -22.77
C ARG A 414 6.16 -14.92 -21.40
N GLY A 415 5.88 -13.87 -20.59
CA GLY A 415 6.38 -13.76 -19.23
C GLY A 415 5.91 -14.90 -18.32
N ILE A 416 4.62 -15.23 -18.37
CA ILE A 416 4.03 -16.34 -17.61
C ILE A 416 4.64 -17.67 -18.05
N LYS A 417 4.74 -17.93 -19.37
CA LYS A 417 5.37 -19.14 -19.91
C LYS A 417 6.83 -19.26 -19.48
N ARG A 418 7.58 -18.17 -19.53
CA ARG A 418 8.97 -18.16 -19.05
C ARG A 418 9.07 -18.59 -17.59
N ALA A 419 8.15 -18.12 -16.73
CA ALA A 419 8.12 -18.52 -15.32
C ALA A 419 7.78 -20.00 -15.14
N LEU A 420 6.79 -20.52 -15.89
CA LEU A 420 6.27 -21.87 -15.69
C LEU A 420 7.07 -22.97 -16.41
N PHE A 421 7.60 -22.67 -17.62
CA PHE A 421 8.06 -23.72 -18.55
C PHE A 421 9.54 -23.64 -18.94
N SER A 422 10.34 -22.72 -18.33
CA SER A 422 11.79 -22.68 -18.57
C SER A 422 12.60 -23.76 -17.82
N GLY A 423 11.94 -24.70 -17.19
CA GLY A 423 12.51 -25.82 -16.46
C GLY A 423 12.52 -25.64 -14.94
N SER A 424 12.68 -26.73 -14.22
CA SER A 424 12.66 -26.75 -12.75
C SER A 424 13.73 -25.85 -12.14
N ASP A 425 14.96 -25.92 -12.67
CA ASP A 425 16.09 -25.17 -12.14
C ASP A 425 15.87 -23.66 -12.24
N PHE A 426 15.30 -23.19 -13.36
CA PHE A 426 14.94 -21.78 -13.53
C PHE A 426 13.86 -21.34 -12.53
N TRP A 427 12.82 -22.17 -12.35
CA TRP A 427 11.76 -21.88 -11.41
C TRP A 427 12.27 -21.79 -9.97
N GLU A 428 13.09 -22.78 -9.57
CA GLU A 428 13.69 -22.84 -8.22
C GLU A 428 14.65 -21.66 -7.97
N GLU A 429 15.43 -21.28 -8.97
CA GLU A 429 16.30 -20.10 -8.90
C GLU A 429 15.48 -18.80 -8.75
N MET A 430 14.40 -18.62 -9.51
CA MET A 430 13.53 -17.46 -9.39
C MET A 430 12.82 -17.42 -8.02
N SER A 431 12.36 -18.56 -7.52
CA SER A 431 11.76 -18.67 -6.19
C SER A 431 12.76 -18.28 -5.10
N SER A 432 13.95 -18.86 -5.09
CA SER A 432 15.01 -18.55 -4.11
C SER A 432 15.41 -17.07 -4.15
N ARG A 433 15.70 -16.53 -5.33
CA ARG A 433 16.04 -15.12 -5.49
C ARG A 433 14.93 -14.20 -5.01
N GLY A 434 13.66 -14.59 -5.25
CA GLY A 434 12.49 -13.85 -4.76
C GLY A 434 12.43 -13.78 -3.24
N ILE A 435 12.62 -14.91 -2.56
CA ILE A 435 12.67 -14.99 -1.10
C ILE A 435 13.81 -14.12 -0.54
N ASP A 436 15.03 -14.27 -1.08
CA ASP A 436 16.22 -13.51 -0.66
C ASP A 436 15.97 -12.01 -0.81
N ARG A 437 15.43 -11.59 -1.95
CA ARG A 437 15.09 -10.18 -2.23
C ARG A 437 14.15 -9.60 -1.20
N VAL A 438 13.09 -10.33 -0.85
CA VAL A 438 12.11 -9.87 0.15
C VAL A 438 12.76 -9.80 1.52
N THR A 439 13.47 -10.84 1.93
CA THR A 439 14.12 -10.93 3.24
C THR A 439 15.14 -9.82 3.46
N GLU A 440 15.91 -9.49 2.43
CA GLU A 440 16.97 -8.47 2.51
C GLU A 440 16.43 -7.05 2.50
N LYS A 441 15.38 -6.76 1.68
CA LYS A 441 14.99 -5.38 1.38
C LYS A 441 13.55 -4.99 1.70
N TYR A 442 12.65 -5.95 1.74
CA TYR A 442 11.21 -5.67 1.80
C TYR A 442 10.54 -6.23 3.05
N THR A 443 11.24 -6.20 4.18
CA THR A 443 10.65 -6.45 5.50
C THR A 443 10.36 -5.13 6.21
N TRP A 444 9.38 -5.12 7.10
CA TRP A 444 9.14 -3.94 7.94
C TRP A 444 10.34 -3.60 8.82
N ARG A 445 11.11 -4.61 9.21
CA ARG A 445 12.35 -4.42 9.95
C ARG A 445 13.38 -3.66 9.13
N SER A 446 13.65 -4.06 7.88
CA SER A 446 14.60 -3.37 6.99
C SER A 446 14.16 -1.93 6.68
N ALA A 447 12.85 -1.72 6.48
CA ALA A 447 12.27 -0.39 6.32
C ALA A 447 12.51 0.48 7.57
N ALA A 448 12.24 -0.04 8.77
CA ALA A 448 12.45 0.67 10.04
C ALA A 448 13.94 0.97 10.29
N GLU A 449 14.86 0.06 9.95
CA GLU A 449 16.31 0.27 10.03
C GLU A 449 16.74 1.45 9.13
N GLY A 450 16.21 1.51 7.90
CA GLY A 450 16.42 2.62 6.97
C GLY A 450 15.94 3.95 7.54
N TYR A 451 14.72 3.99 8.06
CA TYR A 451 14.16 5.17 8.75
C TYR A 451 15.06 5.61 9.91
N LEU A 452 15.39 4.68 10.82
CA LEU A 452 16.19 5.00 12.01
C LEU A 452 17.60 5.50 11.68
N SER A 453 18.22 4.96 10.63
CA SER A 453 19.50 5.44 10.15
C SER A 453 19.42 6.92 9.75
N GLN A 454 18.43 7.29 8.97
CA GLN A 454 18.18 8.66 8.54
C GLN A 454 17.80 9.57 9.71
N ILE A 455 16.91 9.14 10.59
CA ILE A 455 16.50 9.91 11.78
C ILE A 455 17.72 10.22 12.65
N LYS A 456 18.56 9.24 12.96
CA LYS A 456 19.78 9.41 13.78
C LYS A 456 20.77 10.38 13.16
N GLU A 457 20.79 10.47 11.84
CA GLU A 457 21.60 11.47 11.14
C GLU A 457 20.95 12.86 11.21
N LYS A 458 19.67 12.96 10.84
CA LYS A 458 18.96 14.24 10.69
C LYS A 458 18.76 15.00 12.00
N ILE A 459 18.63 14.33 13.13
CA ILE A 459 18.54 15.00 14.45
C ILE A 459 19.80 15.79 14.86
N LYS A 460 20.91 15.63 14.13
CA LYS A 460 22.17 16.32 14.42
C LYS A 460 22.25 17.72 13.80
N TYR A 461 21.34 18.04 12.89
CA TYR A 461 21.37 19.28 12.11
C TYR A 461 20.28 20.25 12.56
N GLY A 462 20.53 21.54 12.37
CA GLY A 462 19.52 22.59 12.43
C GLY A 462 18.85 22.77 11.08
N TYR A 463 17.60 23.16 11.09
CA TYR A 463 16.79 23.39 9.89
C TYR A 463 16.19 24.80 9.94
N PRO A 464 15.92 25.42 8.78
CA PRO A 464 15.28 26.73 8.74
C PRO A 464 13.84 26.63 9.27
N GLU A 465 13.42 27.64 10.01
CA GLU A 465 12.05 27.71 10.51
C GLU A 465 11.06 27.79 9.35
N PRO A 466 9.94 27.05 9.40
CA PRO A 466 8.95 27.06 8.34
C PRO A 466 8.20 28.41 8.23
N GLU A 467 8.14 28.93 7.02
CA GLU A 467 7.23 30.01 6.65
C GLU A 467 5.89 29.39 6.22
N ILE A 468 4.92 29.35 7.14
CA ILE A 468 3.61 28.76 6.90
C ILE A 468 2.61 29.89 6.72
N PRO A 469 1.97 30.01 5.54
CA PRO A 469 0.92 30.99 5.30
C PRO A 469 -0.27 30.86 6.26
N GLU A 470 -0.88 31.99 6.65
CA GLU A 470 -1.97 32.06 7.61
C GLU A 470 -3.18 31.21 7.21
N TYR A 471 -3.51 31.14 5.94
CA TYR A 471 -4.62 30.33 5.43
C TYR A 471 -4.47 28.83 5.70
N LEU A 472 -3.24 28.36 5.89
CA LEU A 472 -3.01 26.94 6.27
C LEU A 472 -3.30 26.64 7.74
N PHE A 473 -3.32 27.68 8.61
CA PHE A 473 -3.72 27.54 10.01
C PHE A 473 -5.24 27.65 10.18
N THR A 474 -5.88 28.46 9.35
CA THR A 474 -7.29 28.83 9.52
C THR A 474 -8.23 28.08 8.57
N GLY A 475 -7.74 27.57 7.48
CA GLY A 475 -8.54 27.01 6.40
C GLY A 475 -9.33 28.05 5.60
N ILE A 476 -9.09 29.37 5.83
CA ILE A 476 -9.83 30.48 5.22
C ILE A 476 -8.96 31.12 4.14
N ASP A 477 -9.58 31.54 3.04
CA ASP A 477 -8.92 32.24 1.91
C ASP A 477 -7.77 31.42 1.29
N VAL A 478 -7.94 30.11 1.16
CA VAL A 478 -6.96 29.25 0.51
C VAL A 478 -6.86 29.61 -0.96
N PRO A 479 -5.66 30.02 -1.46
CA PRO A 479 -5.49 30.36 -2.86
C PRO A 479 -5.78 29.16 -3.77
N PHE A 480 -6.60 29.38 -4.79
CA PHE A 480 -6.92 28.36 -5.78
C PHE A 480 -5.65 27.97 -6.56
N ILE A 481 -5.37 26.68 -6.64
CA ILE A 481 -4.23 26.13 -7.39
C ILE A 481 -4.74 25.57 -8.74
N GLU A 482 -4.26 26.18 -9.83
CA GLU A 482 -4.57 25.78 -11.20
C GLU A 482 -3.70 24.60 -11.70
#